data_97d8aa9eb84c009e0ba0a13b7d2163f1
#
_entry.id   97d8aa9eb84c009e0ba0a13b7d2163f1
#
_cell.length_a   1.000
_cell.length_b   1.000
_cell.length_c   1.000
_cell.angle_alpha   90.00
_cell.angle_beta   90.00
_cell.angle_gamma   90.00
#
_symmetry.space_group_name_H-M   'P 1'
#
loop_
_entity.id
_entity.type
_entity.pdbx_description
1 polymer ?
#
loop_
_entity_poly.entity_id
_entity_poly.type
_entity_poly.pdbx_seq_one_letter_code
_entity_poly.pdbx_strand_id
1 'polypeptide(L)'
;ETSGSILSPSSKNSLVGLKATIGNISRSGIIPISSFYDTSGPMTTNVMDNVLLYNGMIGYDENDDLSYEVKKIDVKEMISFKGSNIKVGISERYDSDSLVMNALKDLKEIGVESVSFKSTSYSLPYFRNILTSDMKRDLPQYILAYGNKNLSAKNVKDIVNYNNRDKFLHAPYDQIIFNEIVNDSISNTRLNEMKEETKSRANNYLNSIMKENDFDVFVSVDNDMAAIAAAAHYPALTIPMGYRYNGQPTNITFITNSNNEQLLYNLGFHYEKVSMNREVPDIYKKIP
;
A
#
# COMPACT_ATOMS: atom_id res chain seq x y z
N GLU A 1 -3.27 -4.70 3.07
CA GLU A 1 -3.51 -3.26 2.90
C GLU A 1 -4.71 -3.01 2.01
N THR A 2 -5.61 -2.14 2.42
CA THR A 2 -6.66 -1.60 1.55
C THR A 2 -6.17 -0.29 0.92
N SER A 3 -5.70 0.67 1.76
CA SER A 3 -5.19 1.96 1.29
C SER A 3 -4.28 2.64 2.33
N GLY A 4 -3.13 2.05 2.59
CA GLY A 4 -2.12 2.56 3.52
C GLY A 4 -1.79 1.66 4.70
N SER A 5 -2.48 0.53 4.90
CA SER A 5 -2.30 -0.31 6.10
C SER A 5 -1.03 -1.18 6.10
N ILE A 6 -0.22 -1.17 5.04
CA ILE A 6 1.17 -1.61 5.01
C ILE A 6 2.10 -0.39 5.06
N LEU A 7 1.85 0.60 4.20
CA LEU A 7 2.73 1.76 4.05
C LEU A 7 2.80 2.59 5.33
N SER A 8 1.65 2.88 5.95
CA SER A 8 1.58 3.70 7.17
C SER A 8 2.27 3.03 8.37
N PRO A 9 1.95 1.78 8.77
CA PRO A 9 2.64 1.16 9.89
C PRO A 9 4.12 0.90 9.61
N SER A 10 4.52 0.60 8.36
CA SER A 10 5.94 0.50 8.00
C SER A 10 6.67 1.81 8.24
N SER A 11 6.10 2.94 7.78
CA SER A 11 6.69 4.27 7.98
C SER A 11 6.79 4.63 9.47
N LYS A 12 5.74 4.38 10.24
CA LYS A 12 5.70 4.71 11.67
C LYS A 12 6.61 3.85 12.55
N ASN A 13 7.10 2.72 12.01
CA ASN A 13 7.99 1.80 12.72
C ASN A 13 9.38 1.70 12.06
N SER A 14 9.72 2.60 11.14
CA SER A 14 11.01 2.58 10.41
C SER A 14 11.29 1.22 9.75
N LEU A 15 10.29 0.69 9.04
CA LEU A 15 10.34 -0.59 8.32
C LEU A 15 10.24 -0.36 6.81
N VAL A 16 10.76 -1.33 6.06
CA VAL A 16 10.48 -1.48 4.64
C VAL A 16 9.15 -2.20 4.47
N GLY A 17 8.25 -1.65 3.66
CA GLY A 17 6.94 -2.25 3.40
C GLY A 17 6.57 -2.19 1.92
N LEU A 18 6.14 -3.31 1.35
CA LEU A 18 5.62 -3.34 -0.01
C LEU A 18 4.11 -3.54 -0.01
N LYS A 19 3.38 -2.58 -0.58
CA LYS A 19 2.04 -2.82 -1.13
C LYS A 19 2.22 -3.38 -2.54
N ALA A 20 1.99 -4.65 -2.73
CA ALA A 20 2.10 -5.28 -4.05
C ALA A 20 1.00 -4.82 -5.03
N THR A 21 1.22 -5.06 -6.31
CA THR A 21 0.14 -5.05 -7.31
C THR A 21 -0.95 -6.03 -6.88
N ILE A 22 -2.23 -5.63 -7.02
CA ILE A 22 -3.36 -6.50 -6.65
C ILE A 22 -3.37 -7.74 -7.53
N GLY A 23 -3.47 -8.90 -6.90
CA GLY A 23 -3.41 -10.21 -7.55
C GLY A 23 -2.03 -10.88 -7.54
N ASN A 24 -0.94 -10.15 -7.24
CA ASN A 24 0.39 -10.75 -7.13
C ASN A 24 0.52 -11.68 -5.91
N ILE A 25 -0.17 -11.36 -4.85
CA ILE A 25 -0.25 -12.16 -3.63
C ILE A 25 -1.71 -12.51 -3.40
N SER A 26 -2.00 -13.79 -3.18
CA SER A 26 -3.36 -14.27 -2.90
C SER A 26 -3.95 -13.57 -1.68
N ARG A 27 -5.26 -13.28 -1.76
CA ARG A 27 -6.06 -12.73 -0.67
C ARG A 27 -6.94 -13.79 0.01
N SER A 28 -6.84 -15.04 -0.44
CA SER A 28 -7.55 -16.17 0.18
C SER A 28 -7.19 -16.28 1.66
N GLY A 29 -8.18 -16.44 2.53
CA GLY A 29 -7.99 -16.51 3.98
C GLY A 29 -7.77 -15.16 4.69
N ILE A 30 -7.70 -14.04 3.97
CA ILE A 30 -7.60 -12.70 4.55
C ILE A 30 -9.00 -12.15 4.84
N ILE A 31 -9.22 -11.62 6.05
CA ILE A 31 -10.49 -10.95 6.40
C ILE A 31 -10.66 -9.73 5.48
N PRO A 32 -11.74 -9.68 4.66
CA PRO A 32 -11.87 -8.65 3.64
C PRO A 32 -12.36 -7.31 4.21
N ILE A 33 -11.85 -6.22 3.63
CA ILE A 33 -12.51 -4.92 3.64
C ILE A 33 -13.11 -4.67 2.26
N SER A 34 -12.34 -4.90 1.20
CA SER A 34 -12.78 -4.69 -0.17
C SER A 34 -12.02 -5.60 -1.13
N SER A 35 -12.72 -6.46 -1.83
CA SER A 35 -12.15 -7.29 -2.89
C SER A 35 -11.51 -6.49 -4.02
N PHE A 36 -11.83 -5.20 -4.13
CA PHE A 36 -11.25 -4.29 -5.12
C PHE A 36 -9.90 -3.67 -4.67
N TYR A 37 -9.74 -3.36 -3.37
CA TYR A 37 -8.56 -2.66 -2.85
C TYR A 37 -7.59 -3.57 -2.08
N ASP A 38 -8.06 -4.70 -1.54
CA ASP A 38 -7.27 -5.50 -0.62
C ASP A 38 -6.08 -6.16 -1.31
N THR A 39 -4.93 -6.08 -0.65
CA THR A 39 -3.71 -6.83 -0.96
C THR A 39 -2.93 -7.08 0.31
N SER A 40 -2.14 -8.13 0.35
CA SER A 40 -1.12 -8.34 1.38
C SER A 40 0.25 -7.92 0.86
N GLY A 41 1.23 -7.88 1.76
CA GLY A 41 2.60 -7.57 1.39
C GLY A 41 3.55 -7.63 2.56
N PRO A 42 4.85 -7.82 2.32
CA PRO A 42 5.87 -7.96 3.36
C PRO A 42 6.16 -6.63 4.07
N MET A 43 6.43 -6.72 5.37
CA MET A 43 7.02 -5.66 6.18
C MET A 43 8.27 -6.21 6.88
N THR A 44 9.43 -5.60 6.65
CA THR A 44 10.73 -6.09 7.09
C THR A 44 11.64 -4.96 7.54
N THR A 45 12.80 -5.28 8.08
CA THR A 45 13.77 -4.28 8.54
C THR A 45 14.72 -3.78 7.44
N ASN A 46 14.76 -4.46 6.29
CA ASN A 46 15.59 -4.11 5.14
C ASN A 46 14.95 -4.59 3.84
N VAL A 47 15.44 -4.06 2.71
CA VAL A 47 14.90 -4.35 1.37
C VAL A 47 15.19 -5.79 0.95
N MET A 48 16.35 -6.35 1.27
CA MET A 48 16.69 -7.73 0.87
C MET A 48 15.71 -8.75 1.48
N ASP A 49 15.45 -8.64 2.79
CA ASP A 49 14.48 -9.52 3.46
C ASP A 49 13.06 -9.32 2.89
N ASN A 50 12.72 -8.10 2.50
CA ASN A 50 11.44 -7.78 1.87
C ASN A 50 11.27 -8.50 0.53
N VAL A 51 12.31 -8.48 -0.31
CA VAL A 51 12.34 -9.21 -1.59
C VAL A 51 12.20 -10.72 -1.38
N LEU A 52 12.97 -11.28 -0.44
CA LEU A 52 12.93 -12.72 -0.17
C LEU A 52 11.54 -13.16 0.29
N LEU A 53 10.94 -12.37 1.19
CA LEU A 53 9.60 -12.64 1.69
C LEU A 53 8.55 -12.48 0.57
N TYR A 54 8.63 -11.40 -0.23
CA TYR A 54 7.75 -11.19 -1.37
C TYR A 54 7.82 -12.37 -2.36
N ASN A 55 9.04 -12.80 -2.74
CA ASN A 55 9.25 -13.94 -3.64
C ASN A 55 8.71 -15.28 -3.09
N GLY A 56 8.54 -15.38 -1.76
CA GLY A 56 7.91 -16.52 -1.11
C GLY A 56 6.39 -16.42 -1.01
N MET A 57 5.82 -15.20 -1.15
CA MET A 57 4.39 -14.94 -1.00
C MET A 57 3.63 -14.92 -2.33
N ILE A 58 4.29 -14.58 -3.44
CA ILE A 58 3.66 -14.47 -4.76
C ILE A 58 3.38 -15.82 -5.38
N GLY A 59 2.35 -15.88 -6.21
CA GLY A 59 1.99 -17.05 -7.00
C GLY A 59 0.49 -17.11 -7.26
N TYR A 60 0.12 -18.00 -8.19
CA TYR A 60 -1.28 -18.26 -8.50
C TYR A 60 -1.96 -19.04 -7.37
N ASP A 61 -3.19 -18.65 -7.05
CA ASP A 61 -4.09 -19.33 -6.12
C ASP A 61 -5.50 -19.39 -6.73
N GLU A 62 -5.99 -20.59 -6.99
CA GLU A 62 -7.33 -20.84 -7.57
C GLU A 62 -8.49 -20.32 -6.68
N ASN A 63 -8.22 -20.03 -5.40
CA ASN A 63 -9.20 -19.50 -4.47
C ASN A 63 -9.28 -17.96 -4.43
N ASP A 64 -8.48 -17.27 -5.25
CA ASP A 64 -8.55 -15.82 -5.42
C ASP A 64 -8.70 -15.44 -6.90
N ASP A 65 -9.89 -15.01 -7.30
CA ASP A 65 -10.26 -14.68 -8.69
C ASP A 65 -9.36 -13.61 -9.35
N LEU A 66 -8.63 -12.81 -8.56
CA LEU A 66 -7.67 -11.83 -9.08
C LEU A 66 -6.23 -12.35 -9.11
N SER A 67 -5.97 -13.55 -8.57
CA SER A 67 -4.65 -14.15 -8.56
C SER A 67 -4.21 -14.62 -9.95
N TYR A 68 -2.94 -14.45 -10.25
CA TYR A 68 -2.33 -14.92 -11.51
C TYR A 68 -0.86 -15.27 -11.28
N GLU A 69 -0.26 -15.93 -12.28
CA GLU A 69 1.16 -16.26 -12.23
C GLU A 69 2.01 -14.97 -12.28
N VAL A 70 2.91 -14.83 -11.32
CA VAL A 70 3.77 -13.66 -11.13
C VAL A 70 5.23 -14.05 -11.21
N LYS A 71 6.00 -13.29 -11.98
CA LYS A 71 7.45 -13.48 -12.05
C LYS A 71 8.10 -13.02 -10.74
N LYS A 72 8.98 -13.87 -10.19
CA LYS A 72 9.80 -13.53 -9.02
C LYS A 72 10.74 -12.37 -9.33
N ILE A 73 11.03 -11.57 -8.32
CA ILE A 73 12.08 -10.54 -8.38
C ILE A 73 13.42 -11.22 -8.62
N ASP A 74 14.12 -10.78 -9.66
CA ASP A 74 15.48 -11.20 -9.93
C ASP A 74 16.46 -10.45 -9.01
N VAL A 75 16.93 -11.15 -7.99
CA VAL A 75 17.86 -10.58 -7.00
C VAL A 75 19.20 -10.18 -7.64
N LYS A 76 19.65 -10.88 -8.70
CA LYS A 76 20.91 -10.54 -9.38
C LYS A 76 20.75 -9.26 -10.17
N GLU A 77 19.64 -9.10 -10.88
CA GLU A 77 19.30 -7.84 -11.55
C GLU A 77 19.25 -6.70 -10.53
N MET A 78 18.53 -6.90 -9.41
CA MET A 78 18.45 -5.90 -8.34
C MET A 78 19.82 -5.47 -7.82
N ILE A 79 20.71 -6.41 -7.51
CA ILE A 79 22.05 -6.10 -6.98
C ILE A 79 22.92 -5.40 -8.02
N SER A 80 22.78 -5.73 -9.31
CA SER A 80 23.59 -5.15 -10.40
C SER A 80 23.00 -3.88 -11.02
N PHE A 81 21.81 -3.48 -10.57
CA PHE A 81 21.10 -2.32 -11.10
C PHE A 81 21.94 -1.04 -10.98
N LYS A 82 21.84 -0.21 -12.02
CA LYS A 82 22.41 1.15 -12.05
C LYS A 82 21.27 2.12 -12.32
N GLY A 83 21.12 3.14 -11.49
CA GLY A 83 20.02 4.11 -11.56
C GLY A 83 20.06 5.03 -12.80
N SER A 84 21.15 4.97 -13.60
CA SER A 84 21.25 5.75 -14.84
C SER A 84 20.10 5.45 -15.79
N ASN A 85 19.42 6.49 -16.26
CA ASN A 85 18.21 6.47 -17.10
C ASN A 85 16.88 6.27 -16.35
N ILE A 86 16.87 6.26 -15.02
CA ILE A 86 15.64 6.29 -14.25
C ILE A 86 15.42 7.70 -13.72
N LYS A 87 14.19 8.17 -13.88
CA LYS A 87 13.73 9.44 -13.32
C LYS A 87 12.64 9.20 -12.29
N VAL A 88 12.74 9.89 -11.16
CA VAL A 88 11.71 9.90 -10.14
C VAL A 88 11.02 11.26 -10.10
N GLY A 89 9.68 11.25 -10.04
CA GLY A 89 8.89 12.47 -9.91
C GLY A 89 8.49 12.73 -8.47
N ILE A 90 8.71 13.95 -7.98
CA ILE A 90 8.28 14.40 -6.66
C ILE A 90 7.47 15.68 -6.74
N SER A 91 6.42 15.77 -5.91
CA SER A 91 5.59 16.98 -5.86
C SER A 91 6.34 18.15 -5.22
N GLU A 92 6.20 19.36 -5.81
CA GLU A 92 6.73 20.64 -5.28
C GLU A 92 6.36 20.90 -3.81
N ARG A 93 5.28 20.32 -3.33
CA ARG A 93 4.87 20.48 -1.91
C ARG A 93 5.91 19.98 -0.90
N TYR A 94 6.87 19.17 -1.34
CA TYR A 94 7.96 18.64 -0.51
C TYR A 94 9.29 19.39 -0.68
N ASP A 95 9.36 20.43 -1.50
CA ASP A 95 10.61 21.14 -1.82
C ASP A 95 11.31 21.76 -0.59
N SER A 96 10.55 22.03 0.49
CA SER A 96 11.09 22.53 1.75
C SER A 96 11.31 21.45 2.83
N ASP A 97 11.02 20.17 2.53
CA ASP A 97 11.19 19.06 3.48
C ASP A 97 12.63 18.57 3.45
N SER A 98 13.38 18.81 4.55
CA SER A 98 14.79 18.47 4.65
C SER A 98 15.09 16.98 4.52
N LEU A 99 14.20 16.09 5.00
CA LEU A 99 14.37 14.64 4.84
C LEU A 99 14.21 14.25 3.38
N VAL A 100 13.22 14.80 2.70
CA VAL A 100 13.02 14.57 1.26
C VAL A 100 14.21 15.08 0.47
N MET A 101 14.71 16.29 0.75
CA MET A 101 15.87 16.85 0.07
C MET A 101 17.14 15.99 0.25
N ASN A 102 17.33 15.39 1.43
CA ASN A 102 18.41 14.44 1.66
C ASN A 102 18.19 13.14 0.88
N ALA A 103 16.99 12.58 0.90
CA ALA A 103 16.65 11.38 0.13
C ALA A 103 16.87 11.56 -1.38
N LEU A 104 16.56 12.74 -1.93
CA LEU A 104 16.84 13.05 -3.34
C LEU A 104 18.34 13.13 -3.64
N LYS A 105 19.17 13.56 -2.68
CA LYS A 105 20.64 13.51 -2.82
C LYS A 105 21.14 12.06 -2.85
N ASP A 106 20.63 11.22 -1.95
CA ASP A 106 20.96 9.79 -1.89
C ASP A 106 20.57 9.09 -3.21
N LEU A 107 19.40 9.40 -3.78
CA LEU A 107 18.97 8.90 -5.08
C LEU A 107 19.90 9.36 -6.22
N LYS A 108 20.38 10.61 -6.18
CA LYS A 108 21.36 11.12 -7.15
C LYS A 108 22.70 10.39 -7.07
N GLU A 109 23.13 9.98 -5.88
CA GLU A 109 24.38 9.22 -5.71
C GLU A 109 24.32 7.84 -6.38
N ILE A 110 23.15 7.25 -6.50
CA ILE A 110 22.93 6.00 -7.25
C ILE A 110 22.60 6.22 -8.73
N GLY A 111 22.72 7.45 -9.23
CA GLY A 111 22.53 7.80 -10.63
C GLY A 111 21.10 8.09 -11.06
N VAL A 112 20.14 8.17 -10.11
CA VAL A 112 18.72 8.47 -10.39
C VAL A 112 18.52 9.97 -10.49
N GLU A 113 17.84 10.43 -11.54
CA GLU A 113 17.44 11.82 -11.71
C GLU A 113 16.09 12.09 -11.01
N SER A 114 15.96 13.26 -10.37
CA SER A 114 14.71 13.71 -9.77
C SER A 114 14.09 14.86 -10.55
N VAL A 115 12.79 14.79 -10.79
CA VAL A 115 11.97 15.81 -11.46
C VAL A 115 10.95 16.33 -10.48
N SER A 116 10.93 17.64 -10.22
CA SER A 116 9.86 18.28 -9.44
C SER A 116 8.66 18.56 -10.35
N PHE A 117 7.45 18.25 -9.87
CA PHE A 117 6.21 18.53 -10.60
C PHE A 117 5.17 19.21 -9.72
N LYS A 118 4.38 20.07 -10.33
CA LYS A 118 3.24 20.69 -9.66
C LYS A 118 2.10 19.70 -9.52
N SER A 119 1.80 19.28 -8.29
CA SER A 119 0.67 18.39 -8.04
C SER A 119 -0.65 19.09 -8.28
N THR A 120 -1.55 18.41 -8.96
CA THR A 120 -2.97 18.79 -9.07
C THR A 120 -3.79 17.95 -8.07
N SER A 121 -4.95 18.47 -7.67
CA SER A 121 -5.86 17.69 -6.84
C SER A 121 -6.43 16.51 -7.63
N TYR A 122 -6.50 15.34 -7.01
CA TYR A 122 -7.23 14.19 -7.53
C TYR A 122 -8.46 13.89 -6.67
N SER A 123 -9.45 13.24 -7.26
CA SER A 123 -10.68 12.85 -6.58
C SER A 123 -10.97 11.37 -6.78
N LEU A 124 -11.28 10.68 -5.70
CA LEU A 124 -11.76 9.30 -5.68
C LEU A 124 -13.19 9.29 -5.11
N PRO A 125 -14.20 9.72 -5.87
CA PRO A 125 -15.54 10.05 -5.35
C PRO A 125 -16.25 8.83 -4.77
N TYR A 126 -15.93 7.61 -5.21
CA TYR A 126 -16.58 6.39 -4.78
C TYR A 126 -15.77 5.55 -3.81
N PHE A 127 -14.62 6.06 -3.35
CA PHE A 127 -13.70 5.29 -2.48
C PHE A 127 -14.44 4.68 -1.28
N ARG A 128 -15.17 5.51 -0.54
CA ARG A 128 -15.95 5.07 0.64
C ARG A 128 -17.08 4.10 0.26
N ASN A 129 -17.81 4.39 -0.81
CA ASN A 129 -18.90 3.55 -1.29
C ASN A 129 -18.42 2.14 -1.66
N ILE A 130 -17.29 2.04 -2.35
CA ILE A 130 -16.69 0.75 -2.71
C ILE A 130 -16.32 -0.05 -1.47
N LEU A 131 -15.66 0.59 -0.47
CA LEU A 131 -15.29 -0.07 0.78
C LEU A 131 -16.52 -0.64 1.53
N THR A 132 -17.56 0.17 1.70
CA THR A 132 -18.76 -0.25 2.44
C THR A 132 -19.54 -1.33 1.70
N SER A 133 -19.67 -1.17 0.38
CA SER A 133 -20.40 -2.14 -0.46
C SER A 133 -19.67 -3.47 -0.59
N ASP A 134 -18.34 -3.44 -0.75
CA ASP A 134 -17.54 -4.67 -0.81
C ASP A 134 -17.60 -5.40 0.54
N MET A 135 -17.29 -4.73 1.65
CA MET A 135 -17.33 -5.39 2.96
C MET A 135 -18.68 -6.03 3.28
N LYS A 136 -19.78 -5.38 2.87
CA LYS A 136 -21.13 -5.96 3.02
C LYS A 136 -21.29 -7.29 2.30
N ARG A 137 -20.61 -7.49 1.17
CA ARG A 137 -20.69 -8.69 0.32
C ARG A 137 -19.61 -9.71 0.65
N ASP A 138 -18.39 -9.24 0.88
CA ASP A 138 -17.22 -10.10 0.98
C ASP A 138 -17.10 -10.75 2.36
N LEU A 139 -17.42 -10.02 3.45
CA LEU A 139 -17.30 -10.53 4.81
C LEU A 139 -18.21 -11.76 5.09
N PRO A 140 -19.46 -11.81 4.64
CA PRO A 140 -20.28 -13.02 4.77
C PRO A 140 -19.68 -14.25 4.08
N GLN A 141 -19.07 -14.07 2.90
CA GLN A 141 -18.41 -15.16 2.17
C GLN A 141 -17.17 -15.66 2.92
N TYR A 142 -16.36 -14.73 3.44
CA TYR A 142 -15.23 -15.07 4.29
C TYR A 142 -15.66 -15.86 5.54
N ILE A 143 -16.69 -15.39 6.24
CA ILE A 143 -17.22 -16.08 7.44
C ILE A 143 -17.73 -17.48 7.09
N LEU A 144 -18.37 -17.64 5.94
CA LEU A 144 -18.86 -18.94 5.47
C LEU A 144 -17.71 -19.90 5.19
N ALA A 145 -16.65 -19.43 4.54
CA ALA A 145 -15.53 -20.26 4.12
C ALA A 145 -14.57 -20.60 5.27
N TYR A 146 -14.27 -19.65 6.13
CA TYR A 146 -13.19 -19.74 7.12
C TYR A 146 -13.67 -19.63 8.58
N GLY A 147 -14.92 -19.21 8.81
CA GLY A 147 -15.45 -19.02 10.15
C GLY A 147 -15.72 -20.34 10.88
N ASN A 148 -15.63 -20.32 12.21
CA ASN A 148 -16.03 -21.45 13.02
C ASN A 148 -17.54 -21.73 12.80
N LYS A 149 -17.93 -23.01 12.63
CA LYS A 149 -19.33 -23.44 12.42
C LYS A 149 -20.27 -22.95 13.51
N ASN A 150 -19.78 -22.79 14.75
CA ASN A 150 -20.55 -22.32 15.90
C ASN A 150 -20.58 -20.77 16.00
N LEU A 151 -19.93 -20.03 15.11
CA LEU A 151 -19.99 -18.58 15.11
C LEU A 151 -21.41 -18.11 14.81
N SER A 152 -22.00 -17.31 15.71
CA SER A 152 -23.37 -16.80 15.55
C SER A 152 -23.45 -15.66 14.52
N ALA A 153 -22.39 -14.84 14.40
CA ALA A 153 -22.32 -13.78 13.42
C ALA A 153 -22.09 -14.35 12.01
N LYS A 154 -22.92 -13.98 11.06
CA LYS A 154 -22.83 -14.40 9.65
C LYS A 154 -22.62 -13.22 8.70
N ASN A 155 -22.79 -12.00 9.18
CA ASN A 155 -22.68 -10.76 8.38
C ASN A 155 -22.43 -9.57 9.31
N VAL A 156 -22.21 -8.38 8.72
CA VAL A 156 -21.92 -7.15 9.46
C VAL A 156 -23.05 -6.74 10.42
N LYS A 157 -24.32 -6.99 10.05
CA LYS A 157 -25.46 -6.68 10.92
C LYS A 157 -25.44 -7.51 12.22
N ASP A 158 -25.02 -8.76 12.14
CA ASP A 158 -24.90 -9.61 13.34
C ASP A 158 -23.79 -9.10 14.26
N ILE A 159 -22.69 -8.61 13.69
CA ILE A 159 -21.59 -7.97 14.44
C ILE A 159 -22.08 -6.69 15.12
N VAL A 160 -22.82 -5.83 14.40
CA VAL A 160 -23.43 -4.62 14.97
C VAL A 160 -24.38 -4.97 16.13
N ASN A 161 -25.20 -5.99 15.95
CA ASN A 161 -26.12 -6.46 17.00
C ASN A 161 -25.37 -6.99 18.23
N TYR A 162 -24.28 -7.72 18.01
CA TYR A 162 -23.41 -8.18 19.10
C TYR A 162 -22.79 -7.01 19.85
N ASN A 163 -22.20 -6.04 19.15
CA ASN A 163 -21.58 -4.87 19.72
C ASN A 163 -22.59 -4.02 20.54
N ASN A 164 -23.83 -3.95 20.09
CA ASN A 164 -24.89 -3.21 20.78
C ASN A 164 -25.32 -3.81 22.13
N ARG A 165 -24.94 -5.06 22.45
CA ARG A 165 -25.23 -5.67 23.75
C ARG A 165 -24.47 -5.01 24.89
N ASP A 166 -23.24 -4.59 24.60
CA ASP A 166 -22.39 -3.79 25.49
C ASP A 166 -21.48 -2.92 24.65
N LYS A 167 -21.93 -1.71 24.33
CA LYS A 167 -21.17 -0.77 23.47
C LYS A 167 -19.87 -0.34 24.11
N PHE A 168 -19.80 -0.23 25.43
CA PHE A 168 -18.61 0.20 26.13
C PHE A 168 -17.49 -0.84 25.98
N LEU A 169 -17.84 -2.12 26.07
CA LEU A 169 -16.88 -3.21 25.96
C LEU A 169 -16.56 -3.56 24.49
N HIS A 170 -17.59 -3.64 23.63
CA HIS A 170 -17.43 -4.21 22.28
C HIS A 170 -17.18 -3.16 21.19
N ALA A 171 -17.55 -1.91 21.42
CA ALA A 171 -17.36 -0.82 20.45
C ALA A 171 -17.02 0.52 21.16
N PRO A 172 -15.91 0.56 21.96
CA PRO A 172 -15.57 1.73 22.78
C PRO A 172 -15.24 2.98 21.96
N TYR A 173 -14.95 2.82 20.68
CA TYR A 173 -14.64 3.92 19.73
C TYR A 173 -15.74 4.12 18.68
N ASP A 174 -16.98 3.62 18.95
CA ASP A 174 -18.11 3.66 18.05
C ASP A 174 -18.02 2.60 16.91
N GLN A 175 -19.08 2.51 16.10
CA GLN A 175 -19.18 1.59 14.96
C GLN A 175 -19.91 2.24 13.77
N ILE A 176 -19.66 3.52 13.53
CA ILE A 176 -20.30 4.33 12.48
C ILE A 176 -20.13 3.64 11.13
N ILE A 177 -18.90 3.17 10.82
CA ILE A 177 -18.59 2.48 9.56
C ILE A 177 -19.42 1.21 9.37
N PHE A 178 -19.56 0.38 10.42
CA PHE A 178 -20.40 -0.83 10.34
C PHE A 178 -21.87 -0.50 10.13
N ASN A 179 -22.37 0.59 10.73
CA ASN A 179 -23.73 1.06 10.49
C ASN A 179 -23.92 1.52 9.04
N GLU A 180 -22.96 2.20 8.44
CA GLU A 180 -22.99 2.55 7.02
C GLU A 180 -23.01 1.31 6.14
N ILE A 181 -22.18 0.30 6.42
CA ILE A 181 -22.15 -0.98 5.70
C ILE A 181 -23.50 -1.70 5.76
N VAL A 182 -24.12 -1.76 6.95
CA VAL A 182 -25.46 -2.37 7.12
C VAL A 182 -26.51 -1.68 6.24
N ASN A 183 -26.45 -0.34 6.20
CA ASN A 183 -27.41 0.50 5.47
C ASN A 183 -27.08 0.66 3.96
N ASP A 184 -25.94 0.14 3.48
CA ASP A 184 -25.59 0.20 2.07
C ASP A 184 -26.68 -0.47 1.21
N SER A 185 -27.06 0.20 0.10
CA SER A 185 -28.10 -0.26 -0.85
C SER A 185 -27.64 -0.23 -2.30
N ILE A 186 -26.33 -0.05 -2.53
CA ILE A 186 -25.75 0.04 -3.88
C ILE A 186 -25.91 -1.32 -4.58
N SER A 187 -26.45 -1.33 -5.79
CA SER A 187 -26.58 -2.55 -6.60
C SER A 187 -25.22 -3.06 -7.08
N ASN A 188 -25.12 -4.36 -7.41
CA ASN A 188 -23.88 -4.94 -7.95
C ASN A 188 -23.44 -4.27 -9.25
N THR A 189 -24.38 -3.96 -10.15
CA THR A 189 -24.10 -3.25 -11.39
C THR A 189 -23.48 -1.89 -11.09
N ARG A 190 -24.09 -1.10 -10.21
CA ARG A 190 -23.57 0.22 -9.86
C ARG A 190 -22.22 0.16 -9.15
N LEU A 191 -22.01 -0.83 -8.29
CA LEU A 191 -20.72 -1.04 -7.64
C LEU A 191 -19.61 -1.32 -8.66
N ASN A 192 -19.88 -2.18 -9.66
CA ASN A 192 -18.89 -2.47 -10.70
C ASN A 192 -18.55 -1.22 -11.53
N GLU A 193 -19.56 -0.43 -11.90
CA GLU A 193 -19.33 0.87 -12.59
C GLU A 193 -18.45 1.79 -11.74
N MET A 194 -18.70 1.91 -10.43
CA MET A 194 -17.91 2.71 -9.51
C MET A 194 -16.46 2.23 -9.42
N LYS A 195 -16.22 0.92 -9.38
CA LYS A 195 -14.89 0.31 -9.38
C LYS A 195 -14.12 0.66 -10.64
N GLU A 196 -14.72 0.45 -11.81
CA GLU A 196 -14.10 0.74 -13.10
C GLU A 196 -13.80 2.24 -13.25
N GLU A 197 -14.76 3.10 -12.91
CA GLU A 197 -14.55 4.55 -12.95
C GLU A 197 -13.43 5.00 -12.01
N THR A 198 -13.40 4.48 -10.79
CA THR A 198 -12.37 4.81 -9.79
C THR A 198 -10.98 4.39 -10.26
N LYS A 199 -10.85 3.16 -10.78
CA LYS A 199 -9.58 2.64 -11.32
C LYS A 199 -9.13 3.46 -12.53
N SER A 200 -10.02 3.72 -13.47
CA SER A 200 -9.72 4.52 -14.67
C SER A 200 -9.27 5.93 -14.31
N ARG A 201 -9.95 6.62 -13.37
CA ARG A 201 -9.57 7.95 -12.91
C ARG A 201 -8.19 7.97 -12.26
N ALA A 202 -7.90 6.98 -11.38
CA ALA A 202 -6.61 6.87 -10.70
C ALA A 202 -5.48 6.61 -11.69
N ASN A 203 -5.66 5.67 -12.62
CA ASN A 203 -4.68 5.37 -13.67
C ASN A 203 -4.43 6.57 -14.58
N ASN A 204 -5.50 7.23 -15.04
CA ASN A 204 -5.36 8.41 -15.91
C ASN A 204 -4.62 9.54 -15.23
N TYR A 205 -4.91 9.80 -13.94
CA TYR A 205 -4.22 10.82 -13.15
C TYR A 205 -2.72 10.51 -13.02
N LEU A 206 -2.36 9.30 -12.58
CA LEU A 206 -0.97 8.92 -12.38
C LEU A 206 -0.20 8.88 -13.72
N ASN A 207 -0.76 8.23 -14.73
CA ASN A 207 -0.10 8.10 -16.03
C ASN A 207 0.09 9.44 -16.76
N SER A 208 -0.87 10.38 -16.65
CA SER A 208 -0.73 11.69 -17.28
C SER A 208 0.42 12.48 -16.63
N ILE A 209 0.52 12.50 -15.30
CA ILE A 209 1.61 13.19 -14.60
C ILE A 209 2.96 12.57 -14.96
N MET A 210 3.09 11.24 -14.94
CA MET A 210 4.34 10.56 -15.33
C MET A 210 4.75 10.94 -16.75
N LYS A 211 3.80 10.90 -17.68
CA LYS A 211 4.07 11.21 -19.09
C LYS A 211 4.38 12.69 -19.34
N GLU A 212 3.63 13.59 -18.74
CA GLU A 212 3.78 15.04 -18.94
C GLU A 212 5.11 15.57 -18.36
N ASN A 213 5.60 14.94 -17.29
CA ASN A 213 6.83 15.35 -16.60
C ASN A 213 8.02 14.41 -16.86
N ASP A 214 7.87 13.40 -17.72
CA ASP A 214 8.91 12.48 -18.17
C ASP A 214 9.68 11.80 -17.01
N PHE A 215 8.93 11.04 -16.16
CA PHE A 215 9.51 10.24 -15.11
C PHE A 215 8.86 8.84 -14.98
N ASP A 216 9.55 7.88 -14.35
CA ASP A 216 9.18 6.46 -14.30
C ASP A 216 8.53 6.07 -12.97
N VAL A 217 8.84 6.75 -11.88
CA VAL A 217 8.46 6.39 -10.52
C VAL A 217 8.05 7.63 -9.74
N PHE A 218 6.88 7.61 -9.10
CA PHE A 218 6.52 8.63 -8.12
C PHE A 218 7.31 8.46 -6.83
N VAL A 219 7.73 9.58 -6.26
CA VAL A 219 8.19 9.69 -4.88
C VAL A 219 7.12 10.38 -4.04
N SER A 220 6.81 9.76 -2.92
CA SER A 220 5.86 10.26 -1.92
C SER A 220 6.44 10.12 -0.51
N VAL A 221 5.81 10.72 0.48
CA VAL A 221 6.21 10.62 1.89
C VAL A 221 5.21 9.75 2.64
N ASP A 222 5.72 8.78 3.40
CA ASP A 222 4.91 7.85 4.19
C ASP A 222 3.82 7.17 3.32
N ASN A 223 2.54 7.34 3.67
CA ASN A 223 1.39 6.80 2.95
C ASN A 223 0.56 7.85 2.20
N ASP A 224 1.14 9.00 1.89
CA ASP A 224 0.42 10.16 1.33
C ASP A 224 -0.33 9.88 0.02
N MET A 225 0.24 9.03 -0.84
CA MET A 225 -0.40 8.62 -2.11
C MET A 225 -1.04 7.22 -2.04
N ALA A 226 -1.21 6.64 -0.85
CA ALA A 226 -1.70 5.27 -0.70
C ALA A 226 -3.07 5.05 -1.33
N ALA A 227 -4.02 5.97 -1.16
CA ALA A 227 -5.38 5.82 -1.66
C ALA A 227 -5.44 5.79 -3.19
N ILE A 228 -4.66 6.66 -3.86
CA ILE A 228 -4.65 6.67 -5.33
C ILE A 228 -3.85 5.48 -5.89
N ALA A 229 -2.76 5.08 -5.26
CA ALA A 229 -2.01 3.89 -5.64
C ALA A 229 -2.86 2.61 -5.47
N ALA A 230 -3.67 2.54 -4.39
CA ALA A 230 -4.63 1.45 -4.20
C ALA A 230 -5.70 1.44 -5.29
N ALA A 231 -6.29 2.60 -5.61
CA ALA A 231 -7.33 2.73 -6.64
C ALA A 231 -6.81 2.40 -8.05
N ALA A 232 -5.55 2.73 -8.35
CA ALA A 232 -4.89 2.39 -9.60
C ALA A 232 -4.41 0.92 -9.66
N HIS A 233 -4.42 0.20 -8.54
CA HIS A 233 -3.80 -1.12 -8.37
C HIS A 233 -2.26 -1.10 -8.56
N TYR A 234 -1.63 0.07 -8.38
CA TYR A 234 -0.18 0.25 -8.52
C TYR A 234 0.58 -0.22 -7.29
N PRO A 235 1.74 -0.86 -7.44
CA PRO A 235 2.59 -1.23 -6.31
C PRO A 235 3.23 0.01 -5.69
N ALA A 236 3.52 -0.09 -4.39
CA ALA A 236 4.20 0.96 -3.63
C ALA A 236 5.18 0.35 -2.63
N LEU A 237 6.43 0.78 -2.65
CA LEU A 237 7.48 0.35 -1.74
C LEU A 237 7.89 1.53 -0.86
N THR A 238 7.71 1.39 0.45
CA THR A 238 8.11 2.40 1.44
C THR A 238 9.37 1.98 2.18
N ILE A 239 10.32 2.92 2.36
CA ILE A 239 11.66 2.66 2.91
C ILE A 239 12.02 3.77 3.89
N PRO A 240 12.69 3.50 5.03
CA PRO A 240 13.11 4.51 5.99
C PRO A 240 13.90 5.66 5.33
N MET A 241 13.42 6.90 5.53
CA MET A 241 14.03 8.13 5.04
C MET A 241 14.73 8.93 6.15
N GLY A 242 14.44 8.61 7.40
CA GLY A 242 14.99 9.27 8.56
C GLY A 242 13.95 9.54 9.65
N TYR A 243 14.28 10.47 10.54
CA TYR A 243 13.46 10.78 11.72
C TYR A 243 13.20 12.27 11.78
N ARG A 244 11.97 12.66 12.09
CA ARG A 244 11.60 14.05 12.38
C ARG A 244 12.24 14.49 13.70
N TYR A 245 12.31 15.79 13.94
CA TYR A 245 12.91 16.37 15.15
C TYR A 245 12.33 15.82 16.47
N ASN A 246 11.09 15.33 16.44
CA ASN A 246 10.42 14.67 17.57
C ASN A 246 10.71 13.17 17.69
N GLY A 247 11.62 12.63 16.89
CA GLY A 247 11.97 11.21 16.83
C GLY A 247 11.01 10.33 16.02
N GLN A 248 9.98 10.90 15.37
CA GLN A 248 9.05 10.14 14.56
C GLN A 248 9.72 9.63 13.29
N PRO A 249 9.70 8.31 13.02
CA PRO A 249 10.17 7.76 11.75
C PRO A 249 9.34 8.30 10.58
N THR A 250 10.00 8.48 9.46
CA THR A 250 9.41 8.93 8.19
C THR A 250 10.05 8.16 7.05
N ASN A 251 9.24 7.71 6.10
CA ASN A 251 9.70 6.94 4.95
C ASN A 251 9.55 7.71 3.63
N ILE A 252 10.44 7.40 2.68
CA ILE A 252 10.22 7.64 1.26
C ILE A 252 9.42 6.48 0.69
N THR A 253 8.44 6.77 -0.17
CA THR A 253 7.60 5.75 -0.81
C THR A 253 7.69 5.89 -2.32
N PHE A 254 8.11 4.83 -3.00
CA PHE A 254 8.19 4.70 -4.45
C PHE A 254 6.93 4.04 -4.98
N ILE A 255 6.31 4.62 -6.03
CA ILE A 255 5.09 4.10 -6.67
C ILE A 255 5.31 4.09 -8.18
N THR A 256 4.98 2.97 -8.84
CA THR A 256 5.08 2.83 -10.29
C THR A 256 3.91 2.02 -10.85
N ASN A 257 3.90 1.79 -12.15
CA ASN A 257 2.84 1.03 -12.83
C ASN A 257 2.73 -0.40 -12.30
N SER A 258 1.54 -0.99 -12.42
CA SER A 258 1.27 -2.38 -12.03
C SER A 258 2.29 -3.37 -12.60
N ASN A 259 2.67 -4.35 -11.81
CA ASN A 259 3.62 -5.42 -12.17
C ASN A 259 5.07 -4.93 -12.42
N ASN A 260 5.43 -3.78 -11.90
CA ASN A 260 6.78 -3.23 -12.00
C ASN A 260 7.52 -3.22 -10.65
N GLU A 261 7.24 -4.19 -9.79
CA GLU A 261 7.88 -4.35 -8.48
C GLU A 261 9.40 -4.52 -8.60
N GLN A 262 9.89 -5.11 -9.70
CA GLN A 262 11.33 -5.22 -9.95
C GLN A 262 12.01 -3.85 -9.92
N LEU A 263 11.44 -2.84 -10.58
CA LEU A 263 11.98 -1.47 -10.57
C LEU A 263 11.95 -0.86 -9.16
N LEU A 264 10.86 -1.06 -8.40
CA LEU A 264 10.78 -0.57 -7.03
C LEU A 264 11.85 -1.18 -6.14
N TYR A 265 12.08 -2.48 -6.25
CA TYR A 265 13.12 -3.15 -5.49
C TYR A 265 14.52 -2.80 -5.95
N ASN A 266 14.74 -2.62 -7.26
CA ASN A 266 16.00 -2.13 -7.80
C ASN A 266 16.37 -0.77 -7.19
N LEU A 267 15.45 0.19 -7.21
CA LEU A 267 15.63 1.51 -6.59
C LEU A 267 15.81 1.42 -5.08
N GLY A 268 14.92 0.71 -4.43
CA GLY A 268 14.86 0.60 -2.97
C GLY A 268 16.12 0.01 -2.36
N PHE A 269 16.66 -1.04 -2.97
CA PHE A 269 17.88 -1.70 -2.50
C PHE A 269 19.10 -0.78 -2.55
N HIS A 270 19.27 -0.04 -3.63
CA HIS A 270 20.39 0.87 -3.77
C HIS A 270 20.22 2.14 -2.94
N TYR A 271 18.99 2.66 -2.83
CA TYR A 271 18.67 3.76 -1.93
C TYR A 271 18.99 3.41 -0.47
N GLU A 272 18.50 2.25 0.02
CA GLU A 272 18.76 1.79 1.39
C GLU A 272 20.27 1.69 1.69
N LYS A 273 21.05 1.20 0.73
CA LYS A 273 22.51 1.05 0.89
C LYS A 273 23.26 2.37 1.03
N VAL A 274 22.80 3.42 0.38
CA VAL A 274 23.43 4.75 0.46
C VAL A 274 22.91 5.51 1.67
N SER A 275 21.61 5.51 1.89
CA SER A 275 20.97 6.31 2.93
C SER A 275 21.21 5.79 4.35
N MET A 276 21.17 4.46 4.55
CA MET A 276 21.33 3.77 5.85
C MET A 276 20.52 4.40 7.00
N ASN A 277 19.35 4.93 6.69
CA ASN A 277 18.56 5.79 7.58
C ASN A 277 17.83 5.05 8.71
N ARG A 278 17.78 3.71 8.68
CA ARG A 278 17.12 2.96 9.74
C ARG A 278 18.01 2.83 10.96
N GLU A 279 17.50 3.26 12.12
CA GLU A 279 18.16 3.10 13.41
C GLU A 279 17.42 2.07 14.28
N VAL A 280 18.18 1.28 15.03
CA VAL A 280 17.61 0.42 16.08
C VAL A 280 17.30 1.30 17.29
N PRO A 281 16.09 1.25 17.86
CA PRO A 281 15.74 2.04 19.05
C PRO A 281 16.70 1.74 20.21
N ASP A 282 17.08 2.75 20.97
CA ASP A 282 18.10 2.66 22.03
C ASP A 282 17.79 1.62 23.12
N ILE A 283 16.49 1.40 23.38
CA ILE A 283 16.04 0.38 24.34
C ILE A 283 16.47 -1.04 23.93
N TYR A 284 16.65 -1.29 22.63
CA TYR A 284 17.08 -2.60 22.11
C TYR A 284 18.60 -2.68 21.85
N LYS A 285 19.34 -1.57 21.85
CA LYS A 285 20.80 -1.57 21.69
C LYS A 285 21.54 -2.18 22.91
N LYS A 286 20.84 -2.35 24.04
CA LYS A 286 21.37 -2.87 25.31
C LYS A 286 20.99 -4.32 25.58
N ILE A 287 20.31 -4.99 24.67
CA ILE A 287 19.99 -6.42 24.81
C ILE A 287 21.17 -7.19 24.20
N PRO A 288 21.92 -7.96 24.98
CA PRO A 288 23.08 -8.71 24.49
C PRO A 288 22.70 -9.83 23.54
#